data_b69ac151aa67ae316d0bb56e9b8538d7
#
_entry.id   b69ac151aa67ae316d0bb56e9b8538d7
#
_cell.length_a   1.000
_cell.length_b   1.000
_cell.length_c   1.000
_cell.angle_alpha   90.00
_cell.angle_beta   90.00
_cell.angle_gamma   90.00
#
_symmetry.space_group_name_H-M   'P 1'
#
loop_
_entity.id
_entity.type
_entity.pdbx_description
1 polymer ?
#
loop_
_entity_poly.entity_id
_entity_poly.type
_entity_poly.pdbx_seq_one_letter_code
_entity_poly.pdbx_strand_id
1 'polypeptide(L)'
;MIVGMETENTKNANHRTGGAARRVVELSHPIRHGMVTYPGLPAPEISVHLSREASRDHYSPGTEFHIGRISMVANTGTYLDSPFHRFGDGPDLAGLPLDGLVDLDGLVVRTVDAQDRAVDRDALLPHPVTGRAVLIHTGWSRHWGTDRYGAGGHPFLTARGAAWLAEQRPALVGIDSLNIDDTDDLARSAHTTLLAAGIPVVEHMRGLEQLPLDGFRFHAAPPAVEGMGTFPVRAYAVLPGGEHQR
;
A
#
# COMPACT_ATOMS: atom_id res chain seq x y z
N MET A 1 -44.00 5.45 52.37
CA MET A 1 -42.57 5.47 52.66
C MET A 1 -41.89 4.66 51.55
N ILE A 2 -41.45 5.34 50.48
CA ILE A 2 -40.82 4.74 49.28
C ILE A 2 -39.39 5.19 49.33
N VAL A 3 -38.47 4.23 49.50
CA VAL A 3 -37.02 4.44 49.52
C VAL A 3 -36.54 4.42 48.06
N GLY A 4 -35.95 5.52 47.64
CA GLY A 4 -35.33 5.62 46.31
C GLY A 4 -34.03 4.82 46.26
N MET A 5 -33.86 3.99 45.22
CA MET A 5 -32.57 3.39 44.84
C MET A 5 -31.93 4.29 43.81
N GLU A 6 -30.87 4.99 44.21
CA GLU A 6 -29.93 5.64 43.30
C GLU A 6 -29.05 4.57 42.63
N THR A 7 -29.13 4.47 41.31
CA THR A 7 -28.22 3.67 40.52
C THR A 7 -26.96 4.46 40.22
N GLU A 8 -25.87 4.14 40.88
CA GLU A 8 -24.53 4.63 40.54
C GLU A 8 -24.13 4.15 39.13
N ASN A 9 -24.02 5.11 38.24
CA ASN A 9 -23.51 4.91 36.88
C ASN A 9 -21.97 4.94 36.91
N THR A 10 -21.34 3.79 37.12
CA THR A 10 -19.88 3.63 37.07
C THR A 10 -19.40 3.84 35.63
N LYS A 11 -18.92 5.06 35.34
CA LYS A 11 -18.16 5.38 34.13
C LYS A 11 -16.88 4.54 34.13
N ASN A 12 -16.83 3.50 33.30
CA ASN A 12 -15.61 2.78 32.96
C ASN A 12 -14.66 3.75 32.24
N ALA A 13 -13.81 4.44 33.00
CA ALA A 13 -12.67 5.17 32.47
C ALA A 13 -11.63 4.15 32.02
N ASN A 14 -11.59 3.90 30.71
CA ASN A 14 -10.50 3.16 30.07
C ASN A 14 -9.19 3.92 30.35
N HIS A 15 -8.43 3.51 31.34
CA HIS A 15 -7.07 3.95 31.60
C HIS A 15 -6.19 3.49 30.42
N ARG A 16 -6.12 4.30 29.37
CA ARG A 16 -5.00 4.23 28.42
C ARG A 16 -3.78 4.72 29.19
N THR A 17 -2.94 3.78 29.65
CA THR A 17 -1.60 4.06 30.14
C THR A 17 -0.89 4.94 29.11
N GLY A 18 -0.34 6.08 29.56
CA GLY A 18 0.28 7.12 28.74
C GLY A 18 1.56 6.66 28.04
N GLY A 19 1.44 5.84 27.01
CA GLY A 19 2.45 5.66 25.96
C GLY A 19 2.27 6.79 24.96
N ALA A 20 3.37 7.39 24.49
CA ALA A 20 3.35 8.41 23.45
C ALA A 20 2.50 7.93 22.26
N ALA A 21 1.60 8.78 21.77
CA ALA A 21 0.62 8.41 20.76
C ALA A 21 1.33 7.96 19.47
N ARG A 22 1.10 6.72 19.03
CA ARG A 22 1.58 6.21 17.74
C ARG A 22 1.01 7.09 16.62
N ARG A 23 1.86 7.46 15.66
CA ARG A 23 1.42 8.16 14.44
C ARG A 23 1.29 7.15 13.31
N VAL A 24 0.11 7.11 12.68
CA VAL A 24 -0.12 6.31 11.46
C VAL A 24 -0.05 7.24 10.25
N VAL A 25 0.70 6.83 9.23
CA VAL A 25 0.86 7.55 7.95
C VAL A 25 0.21 6.71 6.86
N GLU A 26 -0.76 7.30 6.16
CA GLU A 26 -1.43 6.70 5.00
C GLU A 26 -0.51 6.75 3.77
N LEU A 27 -0.27 5.61 3.14
CA LEU A 27 0.65 5.49 2.00
C LEU A 27 -0.06 5.04 0.71
N SER A 28 -1.41 4.98 0.72
CA SER A 28 -2.23 4.59 -0.43
C SER A 28 -3.08 5.72 -0.96
N HIS A 29 -3.29 5.72 -2.26
CA HIS A 29 -4.29 6.58 -2.90
C HIS A 29 -5.71 6.04 -2.67
N PRO A 30 -6.70 6.89 -2.34
CA PRO A 30 -8.08 6.46 -2.24
C PRO A 30 -8.62 6.08 -3.63
N ILE A 31 -9.34 4.95 -3.70
CA ILE A 31 -10.03 4.54 -4.94
C ILE A 31 -11.29 5.40 -5.12
N ARG A 32 -11.44 5.99 -6.32
CA ARG A 32 -12.59 6.82 -6.70
C ARG A 32 -13.20 6.30 -7.99
N HIS A 33 -14.51 6.43 -8.13
CA HIS A 33 -15.20 6.17 -9.39
C HIS A 33 -14.55 6.95 -10.53
N GLY A 34 -14.27 6.30 -11.65
CA GLY A 34 -13.72 6.92 -12.85
C GLY A 34 -12.24 7.32 -12.79
N MET A 35 -11.50 7.01 -11.70
CA MET A 35 -10.08 7.36 -11.65
C MET A 35 -9.24 6.51 -12.59
N VAL A 36 -8.23 7.11 -13.19
CA VAL A 36 -7.24 6.41 -14.01
C VAL A 36 -5.99 6.17 -13.16
N THR A 37 -5.65 4.89 -12.93
CA THR A 37 -4.40 4.50 -12.28
C THR A 37 -3.28 4.38 -13.31
N TYR A 38 -3.53 3.63 -14.37
CA TYR A 38 -2.59 3.38 -15.44
C TYR A 38 -3.25 3.68 -16.80
N PRO A 39 -2.63 4.47 -17.69
CA PRO A 39 -3.20 4.76 -19.01
C PRO A 39 -3.51 3.48 -19.79
N GLY A 40 -4.73 3.41 -20.33
CA GLY A 40 -5.20 2.26 -21.12
C GLY A 40 -5.89 1.16 -20.32
N LEU A 41 -5.85 1.18 -18.98
CA LEU A 41 -6.65 0.29 -18.16
C LEU A 41 -8.03 0.89 -17.85
N PRO A 42 -9.11 0.04 -17.75
CA PRO A 42 -10.43 0.50 -17.36
C PRO A 42 -10.43 1.16 -15.98
N ALA A 43 -11.14 2.28 -15.86
CA ALA A 43 -11.34 2.95 -14.58
C ALA A 43 -12.30 2.15 -13.68
N PRO A 44 -12.18 2.22 -12.34
CA PRO A 44 -13.10 1.59 -11.42
C PRO A 44 -14.49 2.23 -11.50
N GLU A 45 -15.52 1.37 -11.49
CA GLU A 45 -16.91 1.75 -11.39
C GLU A 45 -17.42 1.48 -9.98
N ILE A 46 -17.81 2.53 -9.24
CA ILE A 46 -18.44 2.43 -7.93
C ILE A 46 -19.92 2.73 -8.11
N SER A 47 -20.78 1.79 -7.74
CA SER A 47 -22.23 1.87 -7.89
C SER A 47 -22.95 1.37 -6.63
N VAL A 48 -24.27 1.56 -6.60
CA VAL A 48 -25.12 1.11 -5.50
C VAL A 48 -25.77 -0.21 -5.89
N HIS A 49 -25.57 -1.25 -5.07
CA HIS A 49 -26.31 -2.50 -5.18
C HIS A 49 -27.66 -2.40 -4.45
N LEU A 50 -27.66 -1.90 -3.21
CA LEU A 50 -28.86 -1.63 -2.43
C LEU A 50 -28.76 -0.24 -1.79
N SER A 51 -29.69 0.66 -2.14
CA SER A 51 -29.75 1.98 -1.51
C SER A 51 -30.37 1.90 -0.10
N ARG A 52 -30.07 2.91 0.76
CA ARG A 52 -30.72 3.01 2.08
C ARG A 52 -32.24 3.08 1.94
N GLU A 53 -32.74 3.82 0.97
CA GLU A 53 -34.17 3.95 0.70
C GLU A 53 -34.81 2.60 0.38
N ALA A 54 -34.28 1.88 -0.61
CA ALA A 54 -34.78 0.55 -0.98
C ALA A 54 -34.63 -0.49 0.13
N SER A 55 -33.63 -0.34 0.99
CA SER A 55 -33.42 -1.26 2.11
C SER A 55 -34.50 -1.19 3.18
N ARG A 56 -35.20 -0.05 3.29
CA ARG A 56 -36.28 0.12 4.30
C ARG A 56 -37.43 -0.88 4.12
N ASP A 57 -37.65 -1.35 2.89
CA ASP A 57 -38.67 -2.34 2.58
C ASP A 57 -38.33 -3.75 3.14
N HIS A 58 -37.10 -3.96 3.55
CA HIS A 58 -36.58 -5.24 4.02
C HIS A 58 -36.35 -5.30 5.54
N TYR A 59 -36.42 -4.14 6.22
CA TYR A 59 -36.03 -4.05 7.65
C TYR A 59 -37.14 -3.38 8.49
N SER A 60 -37.01 -3.48 9.79
CA SER A 60 -37.94 -2.81 10.72
C SER A 60 -37.87 -1.28 10.59
N PRO A 61 -38.96 -0.55 10.92
CA PRO A 61 -38.97 0.90 10.88
C PRO A 61 -37.77 1.55 11.58
N GLY A 62 -37.09 2.47 10.90
CA GLY A 62 -35.89 3.15 11.40
C GLY A 62 -34.55 2.42 11.13
N THR A 63 -34.61 1.23 10.51
CA THR A 63 -33.42 0.46 10.14
C THR A 63 -33.18 0.53 8.63
N GLU A 64 -31.99 0.95 8.23
CA GLU A 64 -31.60 1.03 6.81
C GLU A 64 -30.12 0.69 6.62
N PHE A 65 -29.77 0.12 5.47
CA PHE A 65 -28.41 -0.24 5.10
C PHE A 65 -28.10 0.19 3.67
N HIS A 66 -26.82 0.42 3.40
CA HIS A 66 -26.30 0.66 2.06
C HIS A 66 -25.35 -0.46 1.67
N ILE A 67 -25.56 -1.08 0.50
CA ILE A 67 -24.62 -2.04 -0.08
C ILE A 67 -24.07 -1.44 -1.35
N GLY A 68 -22.76 -1.13 -1.34
CA GLY A 68 -22.03 -0.66 -2.51
C GLY A 68 -21.59 -1.84 -3.39
N ARG A 69 -21.31 -1.53 -4.64
CA ARG A 69 -20.69 -2.43 -5.61
C ARG A 69 -19.50 -1.73 -6.24
N ILE A 70 -18.39 -2.46 -6.40
CA ILE A 70 -17.23 -1.98 -7.16
C ILE A 70 -16.89 -3.00 -8.26
N SER A 71 -16.62 -2.48 -9.47
CA SER A 71 -16.07 -3.24 -10.59
C SER A 71 -14.79 -2.54 -11.01
N MET A 72 -13.67 -3.27 -11.03
CA MET A 72 -12.36 -2.69 -11.35
C MET A 72 -11.38 -3.76 -11.81
N VAL A 73 -10.36 -3.35 -12.56
CA VAL A 73 -9.16 -4.17 -12.75
C VAL A 73 -8.32 -4.15 -11.47
N ALA A 74 -7.60 -5.21 -11.22
CA ALA A 74 -6.82 -5.37 -9.99
C ALA A 74 -5.74 -4.28 -9.81
N ASN A 75 -5.15 -3.80 -10.90
CA ASN A 75 -4.15 -2.74 -10.94
C ASN A 75 -4.79 -1.34 -10.77
N THR A 76 -5.50 -1.14 -9.66
CA THR A 76 -6.24 0.10 -9.36
C THR A 76 -5.72 0.74 -8.07
N GLY A 77 -5.37 2.02 -8.13
CA GLY A 77 -4.85 2.76 -6.98
C GLY A 77 -3.46 2.31 -6.57
N THR A 78 -3.18 2.27 -5.26
CA THR A 78 -1.99 1.63 -4.71
C THR A 78 -2.27 0.14 -4.55
N TYR A 79 -1.49 -0.71 -5.18
CA TYR A 79 -1.70 -2.16 -5.19
C TYR A 79 -0.41 -2.93 -4.91
N LEU A 80 -0.58 -4.21 -4.58
CA LEU A 80 0.50 -5.17 -4.39
C LEU A 80 0.43 -6.23 -5.48
N ASP A 81 1.61 -6.55 -6.05
CA ASP A 81 1.84 -7.65 -6.97
C ASP A 81 2.50 -8.81 -6.25
N SER A 82 1.86 -9.99 -6.34
CA SER A 82 2.43 -11.28 -5.93
C SER A 82 3.19 -11.93 -7.08
N PRO A 83 4.01 -12.98 -6.82
CA PRO A 83 4.66 -13.74 -7.88
C PRO A 83 3.71 -14.23 -8.99
N PHE A 84 2.45 -14.56 -8.68
CA PHE A 84 1.44 -14.97 -9.66
C PHE A 84 1.15 -13.90 -10.71
N HIS A 85 1.40 -12.61 -10.41
CA HIS A 85 1.24 -11.54 -11.40
C HIS A 85 2.11 -11.75 -12.65
N ARG A 86 3.26 -12.39 -12.48
CA ARG A 86 4.22 -12.64 -13.57
C ARG A 86 4.37 -14.11 -13.92
N PHE A 87 4.21 -15.02 -12.94
CA PHE A 87 4.48 -16.45 -13.05
C PHE A 87 3.25 -17.24 -12.63
N GLY A 88 2.64 -17.98 -13.57
CA GLY A 88 1.38 -18.69 -13.34
C GLY A 88 1.46 -19.84 -12.31
N ASP A 89 2.67 -20.27 -11.94
CA ASP A 89 2.95 -21.26 -10.90
C ASP A 89 3.45 -20.61 -9.59
N GLY A 90 3.58 -19.29 -9.55
CA GLY A 90 3.93 -18.55 -8.34
C GLY A 90 2.74 -18.43 -7.37
N PRO A 91 2.99 -18.11 -6.09
CA PRO A 91 1.92 -17.88 -5.13
C PRO A 91 1.07 -16.66 -5.54
N ASP A 92 -0.24 -16.85 -5.54
CA ASP A 92 -1.24 -15.79 -5.69
C ASP A 92 -1.42 -14.99 -4.39
N LEU A 93 -2.37 -14.06 -4.35
CA LEU A 93 -2.62 -13.22 -3.17
C LEU A 93 -3.05 -14.02 -1.95
N ALA A 94 -3.79 -15.12 -2.14
CA ALA A 94 -4.22 -15.99 -1.04
C ALA A 94 -3.08 -16.85 -0.51
N GLY A 95 -2.10 -17.18 -1.36
CA GLY A 95 -0.92 -17.97 -1.03
C GLY A 95 0.25 -17.17 -0.45
N LEU A 96 0.18 -15.83 -0.39
CA LEU A 96 1.24 -15.02 0.23
C LEU A 96 1.25 -15.17 1.77
N PRO A 97 2.42 -15.41 2.39
CA PRO A 97 2.53 -15.45 3.84
C PRO A 97 2.31 -14.04 4.43
N LEU A 98 1.41 -13.95 5.41
CA LEU A 98 0.98 -12.66 5.98
C LEU A 98 2.13 -11.93 6.72
N ASP A 99 3.07 -12.66 7.31
CA ASP A 99 4.25 -12.12 8.00
C ASP A 99 5.24 -11.42 7.04
N GLY A 100 5.16 -11.70 5.74
CA GLY A 100 5.87 -10.97 4.69
C GLY A 100 5.17 -9.68 4.23
N LEU A 101 3.99 -9.34 4.78
CA LEU A 101 3.14 -8.23 4.32
C LEU A 101 2.78 -7.23 5.43
N VAL A 102 2.90 -7.63 6.69
CA VAL A 102 2.49 -6.82 7.83
C VAL A 102 3.59 -6.74 8.88
N ASP A 103 3.58 -5.64 9.63
CA ASP A 103 4.52 -5.40 10.73
C ASP A 103 5.99 -5.55 10.34
N LEU A 104 6.32 -5.15 9.11
CA LEU A 104 7.67 -5.18 8.58
C LEU A 104 8.50 -3.99 9.07
N ASP A 105 9.79 -4.19 9.32
CA ASP A 105 10.72 -3.08 9.51
C ASP A 105 10.82 -2.27 8.21
N GLY A 106 10.36 -1.02 8.25
CA GLY A 106 10.37 -0.14 7.09
C GLY A 106 11.71 0.55 6.88
N LEU A 107 12.06 0.75 5.61
CA LEU A 107 13.23 1.47 5.16
C LEU A 107 12.87 2.33 3.95
N VAL A 108 13.17 3.63 3.96
CA VAL A 108 12.98 4.53 2.81
C VAL A 108 14.30 4.81 2.13
N VAL A 109 14.37 4.50 0.83
CA VAL A 109 15.48 4.91 -0.04
C VAL A 109 15.04 6.16 -0.80
N ARG A 110 15.66 7.33 -0.48
CA ARG A 110 15.28 8.60 -1.09
C ARG A 110 16.07 8.86 -2.36
N THR A 111 15.35 9.04 -3.48
CA THR A 111 15.93 9.36 -4.79
C THR A 111 15.27 10.58 -5.44
N VAL A 112 14.55 11.39 -4.65
CA VAL A 112 13.78 12.56 -5.14
C VAL A 112 14.66 13.59 -5.86
N ASP A 113 15.88 13.79 -5.37
CA ASP A 113 16.83 14.78 -5.91
C ASP A 113 17.82 14.17 -6.91
N ALA A 114 17.62 12.89 -7.29
CA ALA A 114 18.48 12.25 -8.29
C ALA A 114 18.31 12.93 -9.66
N GLN A 115 19.43 13.15 -10.37
CA GLN A 115 19.41 13.71 -11.71
C GLN A 115 18.89 12.71 -12.75
N ASP A 116 19.04 11.43 -12.47
CA ASP A 116 18.55 10.33 -13.31
C ASP A 116 17.23 9.78 -12.76
N ARG A 117 16.35 9.35 -13.66
CA ARG A 117 15.11 8.64 -13.32
C ARG A 117 15.35 7.17 -12.93
N ALA A 118 16.50 6.62 -13.29
CA ALA A 118 16.89 5.25 -13.03
C ALA A 118 17.41 5.07 -11.60
N VAL A 119 16.69 4.34 -10.77
CA VAL A 119 17.15 3.93 -9.44
C VAL A 119 17.99 2.66 -9.59
N ASP A 120 19.29 2.83 -9.49
CA ASP A 120 20.23 1.74 -9.69
C ASP A 120 20.78 1.19 -8.37
N ARG A 121 21.50 0.08 -8.43
CA ARG A 121 22.15 -0.59 -7.31
C ARG A 121 22.90 0.38 -6.39
N ASP A 122 23.59 1.37 -6.96
CA ASP A 122 24.46 2.26 -6.17
C ASP A 122 23.65 3.15 -5.22
N ALA A 123 22.38 3.46 -5.54
CA ALA A 123 21.45 4.14 -4.64
C ALA A 123 20.98 3.24 -3.48
N LEU A 124 21.03 1.92 -3.66
CA LEU A 124 20.54 0.93 -2.70
C LEU A 124 21.64 0.45 -1.72
N LEU A 125 22.90 0.39 -2.20
CA LEU A 125 24.04 -0.15 -1.44
C LEU A 125 24.22 0.40 -0.01
N PRO A 126 23.97 1.69 0.27
CA PRO A 126 24.16 2.23 1.62
C PRO A 126 23.14 1.72 2.65
N HIS A 127 22.13 0.96 2.23
CA HIS A 127 20.98 0.64 3.05
C HIS A 127 20.93 -0.83 3.48
N PRO A 128 20.58 -1.14 4.75
CA PRO A 128 20.41 -2.52 5.25
C PRO A 128 19.02 -3.03 4.85
N VAL A 129 18.88 -3.58 3.64
CA VAL A 129 17.58 -3.94 3.02
C VAL A 129 17.07 -5.34 3.40
N THR A 130 17.93 -6.24 3.89
CA THR A 130 17.59 -7.66 4.14
C THR A 130 16.42 -7.80 5.12
N GLY A 131 15.38 -8.54 4.72
CA GLY A 131 14.18 -8.82 5.52
C GLY A 131 13.28 -7.60 5.79
N ARG A 132 13.54 -6.45 5.17
CA ARG A 132 12.80 -5.20 5.39
C ARG A 132 11.82 -4.90 4.26
N ALA A 133 10.83 -4.04 4.54
CA ALA A 133 10.06 -3.36 3.50
C ALA A 133 10.89 -2.18 2.98
N VAL A 134 11.38 -2.28 1.74
CA VAL A 134 12.21 -1.27 1.08
C VAL A 134 11.33 -0.36 0.24
N LEU A 135 11.15 0.90 0.66
CA LEU A 135 10.27 1.88 0.02
C LEU A 135 11.11 2.90 -0.76
N ILE A 136 11.05 2.83 -2.09
CA ILE A 136 11.77 3.74 -2.98
C ILE A 136 10.95 5.01 -3.15
N HIS A 137 11.45 6.11 -2.59
CA HIS A 137 10.82 7.44 -2.65
C HIS A 137 11.41 8.26 -3.80
N THR A 138 10.71 8.31 -4.91
CA THR A 138 11.08 9.05 -6.11
C THR A 138 10.45 10.45 -6.16
N GLY A 139 9.39 10.68 -5.38
CA GLY A 139 8.58 11.88 -5.40
C GLY A 139 7.66 11.99 -6.62
N TRP A 140 7.52 10.92 -7.44
CA TRP A 140 6.64 10.94 -8.61
C TRP A 140 5.16 11.02 -8.23
N SER A 141 4.78 10.53 -7.05
CA SER A 141 3.41 10.59 -6.53
C SER A 141 2.79 11.98 -6.49
N ARG A 142 3.62 13.06 -6.50
CA ARG A 142 3.15 14.45 -6.60
C ARG A 142 2.36 14.74 -7.89
N HIS A 143 2.55 13.93 -8.93
CA HIS A 143 1.87 14.05 -10.22
C HIS A 143 0.57 13.23 -10.29
N TRP A 144 0.21 12.49 -9.25
CA TRP A 144 -1.01 11.66 -9.23
C TRP A 144 -2.26 12.45 -9.58
N GLY A 145 -3.09 11.86 -10.45
CA GLY A 145 -4.34 12.49 -10.91
C GLY A 145 -4.15 13.62 -11.93
N THR A 146 -2.95 13.78 -12.48
CA THR A 146 -2.66 14.70 -13.60
C THR A 146 -2.20 13.91 -14.82
N ASP A 147 -2.30 14.51 -16.02
CA ASP A 147 -1.80 13.92 -17.26
C ASP A 147 -0.31 13.58 -17.20
N ARG A 148 0.46 14.33 -16.42
CA ARG A 148 1.90 14.11 -16.22
C ARG A 148 2.20 12.75 -15.62
N TYR A 149 1.32 12.23 -14.75
CA TYR A 149 1.58 10.97 -14.05
C TYR A 149 1.79 9.81 -15.01
N GLY A 150 0.95 9.70 -16.04
CA GLY A 150 0.98 8.62 -17.05
C GLY A 150 1.70 8.98 -18.36
N ALA A 151 2.30 10.17 -18.48
CA ALA A 151 2.89 10.67 -19.73
C ALA A 151 4.27 10.07 -20.06
N GLY A 152 4.75 9.08 -19.30
CA GLY A 152 6.10 8.51 -19.43
C GLY A 152 7.19 9.31 -18.70
N GLY A 153 8.42 8.79 -18.71
CA GLY A 153 9.56 9.40 -18.04
C GLY A 153 9.49 9.37 -16.51
N HIS A 154 8.71 8.46 -15.94
CA HIS A 154 8.66 8.21 -14.50
C HIS A 154 9.96 7.55 -14.00
N PRO A 155 10.36 7.73 -12.73
CA PRO A 155 11.46 7.00 -12.13
C PRO A 155 11.14 5.51 -12.00
N PHE A 156 12.17 4.67 -12.11
CA PHE A 156 12.05 3.21 -12.10
C PHE A 156 13.28 2.53 -11.48
N LEU A 157 13.15 1.26 -11.11
CA LEU A 157 14.24 0.42 -10.62
C LEU A 157 14.92 -0.27 -11.81
N THR A 158 16.26 -0.16 -11.90
CA THR A 158 17.02 -0.83 -12.98
C THR A 158 17.08 -2.34 -12.79
N ALA A 159 17.36 -3.09 -13.87
CA ALA A 159 17.63 -4.53 -13.80
C ALA A 159 18.76 -4.86 -12.81
N ARG A 160 19.83 -4.03 -12.77
CA ARG A 160 20.98 -4.20 -11.86
C ARG A 160 20.57 -3.96 -10.40
N GLY A 161 19.72 -2.94 -10.14
CA GLY A 161 19.16 -2.68 -8.83
C GLY A 161 18.24 -3.81 -8.35
N ALA A 162 17.35 -4.29 -9.23
CA ALA A 162 16.46 -5.41 -8.94
C ALA A 162 17.21 -6.71 -8.64
N ALA A 163 18.24 -7.05 -9.43
CA ALA A 163 19.06 -8.21 -9.20
C ALA A 163 19.76 -8.16 -7.83
N TRP A 164 20.32 -7.01 -7.48
CA TRP A 164 20.93 -6.83 -6.16
C TRP A 164 19.90 -6.96 -5.02
N LEU A 165 18.72 -6.36 -5.14
CA LEU A 165 17.65 -6.53 -4.13
C LEU A 165 17.25 -8.00 -4.00
N ALA A 166 17.10 -8.73 -5.11
CA ALA A 166 16.77 -10.15 -5.08
C ALA A 166 17.83 -10.98 -4.32
N GLU A 167 19.12 -10.65 -4.49
CA GLU A 167 20.23 -11.27 -3.72
C GLU A 167 20.15 -10.93 -2.24
N GLN A 168 19.80 -9.68 -1.87
CA GLN A 168 19.72 -9.21 -0.49
C GLN A 168 18.44 -9.64 0.24
N ARG A 169 17.42 -10.10 -0.48
CA ARG A 169 16.16 -10.64 0.05
C ARG A 169 15.42 -9.67 1.01
N PRO A 170 15.01 -8.49 0.56
CA PRO A 170 14.01 -7.72 1.30
C PRO A 170 12.71 -8.51 1.41
N ALA A 171 11.88 -8.23 2.41
CA ALA A 171 10.57 -8.86 2.56
C ALA A 171 9.60 -8.37 1.48
N LEU A 172 9.73 -7.10 1.07
CA LEU A 172 8.86 -6.42 0.12
C LEU A 172 9.59 -5.20 -0.46
N VAL A 173 9.27 -4.85 -1.71
CA VAL A 173 9.73 -3.60 -2.34
C VAL A 173 8.54 -2.73 -2.70
N GLY A 174 8.54 -1.44 -2.30
CA GLY A 174 7.52 -0.47 -2.65
C GLY A 174 8.11 0.72 -3.41
N ILE A 175 7.31 1.37 -4.27
CA ILE A 175 7.70 2.57 -5.02
C ILE A 175 6.53 3.54 -5.15
N ASP A 176 6.80 4.84 -5.11
CA ASP A 176 5.82 5.91 -5.32
C ASP A 176 5.75 6.38 -6.79
N SER A 177 6.17 5.53 -7.73
CA SER A 177 6.18 5.80 -9.16
C SER A 177 5.00 5.15 -9.89
N LEU A 178 4.86 5.45 -11.19
CA LEU A 178 3.84 4.87 -12.08
C LEU A 178 4.02 3.36 -12.25
N ASN A 179 5.26 2.91 -12.30
CA ASN A 179 5.64 1.51 -12.41
C ASN A 179 7.04 1.32 -11.84
N ILE A 180 7.34 0.12 -11.33
CA ILE A 180 8.68 -0.19 -10.83
C ILE A 180 9.68 -0.40 -11.96
N ASP A 181 9.22 -0.80 -13.15
CA ASP A 181 10.03 -0.90 -14.36
C ASP A 181 10.00 0.39 -15.18
N ASP A 182 10.97 0.56 -16.08
CA ASP A 182 10.82 1.46 -17.21
C ASP A 182 9.73 0.93 -18.15
N THR A 183 8.65 1.69 -18.34
CA THR A 183 7.53 1.27 -19.20
C THR A 183 7.88 1.26 -20.68
N ASP A 184 8.99 1.91 -21.07
CA ASP A 184 9.52 1.89 -22.43
C ASP A 184 10.31 0.59 -22.71
N ASP A 185 10.78 -0.11 -21.66
CA ASP A 185 11.41 -1.43 -21.74
C ASP A 185 10.40 -2.56 -21.54
N LEU A 186 10.09 -3.31 -22.58
CA LEU A 186 9.14 -4.41 -22.56
C LEU A 186 9.63 -5.66 -21.80
N ALA A 187 10.91 -5.72 -21.40
CA ALA A 187 11.46 -6.83 -20.64
C ALA A 187 10.91 -6.91 -19.20
N ARG A 188 10.47 -5.76 -18.65
CA ARG A 188 9.94 -5.69 -17.27
C ARG A 188 10.87 -6.35 -16.26
N SER A 189 12.14 -5.93 -16.30
CA SER A 189 13.23 -6.60 -15.61
C SER A 189 13.09 -6.57 -14.09
N ALA A 190 12.59 -5.46 -13.51
CA ALA A 190 12.41 -5.35 -12.07
C ALA A 190 11.29 -6.27 -11.57
N HIS A 191 10.09 -6.24 -12.17
CA HIS A 191 9.02 -7.19 -11.85
C HIS A 191 9.49 -8.63 -12.00
N THR A 192 10.07 -8.96 -13.15
CA THR A 192 10.52 -10.32 -13.43
C THR A 192 11.49 -10.82 -12.36
N THR A 193 12.49 -10.02 -12.00
CA THR A 193 13.52 -10.41 -11.04
C THR A 193 13.01 -10.51 -9.61
N LEU A 194 12.26 -9.50 -9.15
CA LEU A 194 11.76 -9.47 -7.76
C LEU A 194 10.70 -10.56 -7.53
N LEU A 195 9.73 -10.68 -8.43
CA LEU A 195 8.66 -11.67 -8.29
C LEU A 195 9.18 -13.12 -8.44
N ALA A 196 10.20 -13.36 -9.29
CA ALA A 196 10.88 -14.66 -9.35
C ALA A 196 11.60 -15.02 -8.05
N ALA A 197 12.10 -14.02 -7.31
CA ALA A 197 12.72 -14.21 -6.00
C ALA A 197 11.68 -14.31 -4.86
N GLY A 198 10.37 -14.28 -5.16
CA GLY A 198 9.29 -14.31 -4.17
C GLY A 198 9.10 -13.00 -3.41
N ILE A 199 9.64 -11.89 -3.91
CA ILE A 199 9.56 -10.56 -3.29
C ILE A 199 8.37 -9.80 -3.87
N PRO A 200 7.28 -9.55 -3.10
CA PRO A 200 6.14 -8.76 -3.56
C PRO A 200 6.52 -7.31 -3.85
N VAL A 201 5.81 -6.69 -4.78
CA VAL A 201 6.00 -5.30 -5.17
C VAL A 201 4.76 -4.48 -4.84
N VAL A 202 4.92 -3.28 -4.26
CA VAL A 202 3.83 -2.31 -4.05
C VAL A 202 4.07 -1.08 -4.91
N GLU A 203 3.13 -0.77 -5.78
CA GLU A 203 3.22 0.36 -6.72
C GLU A 203 2.25 1.48 -6.39
N HIS A 204 2.48 2.64 -7.00
CA HIS A 204 1.66 3.85 -6.83
C HIS A 204 1.50 4.26 -5.37
N MET A 205 2.56 4.16 -4.58
CA MET A 205 2.56 4.66 -3.21
C MET A 205 2.52 6.19 -3.15
N ARG A 206 2.17 6.74 -2.00
CA ARG A 206 2.23 8.17 -1.73
C ARG A 206 2.69 8.43 -0.30
N GLY A 207 2.98 9.69 0.05
CA GLY A 207 3.23 10.08 1.44
C GLY A 207 4.58 9.61 1.98
N LEU A 208 5.47 9.07 1.16
CA LEU A 208 6.78 8.57 1.58
C LEU A 208 7.68 9.71 2.13
N GLU A 209 7.43 10.97 1.75
CA GLU A 209 8.10 12.15 2.29
C GLU A 209 7.84 12.37 3.78
N GLN A 210 6.75 11.81 4.32
CA GLN A 210 6.36 11.93 5.72
C GLN A 210 7.06 10.92 6.65
N LEU A 211 7.75 9.94 6.07
CA LEU A 211 8.43 8.88 6.81
C LEU A 211 9.87 9.27 7.14
N PRO A 212 10.42 8.85 8.29
CA PRO A 212 11.87 8.82 8.49
C PRO A 212 12.51 7.79 7.54
N LEU A 213 13.84 7.76 7.47
CA LEU A 213 14.53 6.75 6.64
C LEU A 213 14.31 5.33 7.15
N ASP A 214 14.17 5.14 8.46
CA ASP A 214 13.87 3.86 9.12
C ASP A 214 13.16 4.07 10.46
N GLY A 215 13.04 3.01 11.29
CA GLY A 215 12.45 3.10 12.63
C GLY A 215 10.91 3.16 12.62
N PHE A 216 10.26 2.68 11.60
CA PHE A 216 8.79 2.55 11.52
C PHE A 216 8.38 1.13 11.11
N ARG A 217 7.13 0.76 11.40
CA ARG A 217 6.54 -0.51 10.96
C ARG A 217 5.68 -0.26 9.72
N PHE A 218 5.83 -1.12 8.70
CA PHE A 218 5.13 -1.04 7.42
C PHE A 218 4.11 -2.18 7.26
N HIS A 219 2.99 -1.88 6.61
CA HIS A 219 1.89 -2.81 6.37
C HIS A 219 1.30 -2.60 4.98
N ALA A 220 1.10 -3.69 4.22
CA ALA A 220 0.51 -3.65 2.88
C ALA A 220 -0.18 -4.97 2.48
N ALA A 221 -0.92 -5.60 3.39
CA ALA A 221 -1.64 -6.83 3.07
C ALA A 221 -2.87 -6.55 2.19
N PRO A 222 -2.98 -7.19 1.00
CA PRO A 222 -4.21 -7.19 0.22
C PRO A 222 -5.24 -8.18 0.82
N PRO A 223 -6.51 -8.13 0.40
CA PRO A 223 -7.43 -9.25 0.58
C PRO A 223 -6.84 -10.54 -0.01
N ALA A 224 -7.05 -11.67 0.68
CA ALA A 224 -6.66 -12.98 0.18
C ALA A 224 -7.65 -13.40 -0.94
N VAL A 225 -7.23 -13.27 -2.20
CA VAL A 225 -8.03 -13.61 -3.38
C VAL A 225 -7.32 -14.71 -4.16
N GLU A 226 -7.96 -15.89 -4.28
CA GLU A 226 -7.44 -17.00 -5.07
C GLU A 226 -7.42 -16.67 -6.56
N GLY A 227 -6.37 -17.08 -7.26
CA GLY A 227 -6.21 -16.90 -8.70
C GLY A 227 -5.93 -15.46 -9.14
N MET A 228 -5.60 -14.55 -8.21
CA MET A 228 -5.23 -13.18 -8.53
C MET A 228 -3.80 -12.88 -8.10
N GLY A 229 -3.05 -12.24 -9.00
CA GLY A 229 -1.66 -11.83 -8.76
C GLY A 229 -1.52 -10.41 -8.23
N THR A 230 -2.56 -9.58 -8.36
CA THR A 230 -2.55 -8.16 -8.00
C THR A 230 -3.86 -7.78 -7.32
N PHE A 231 -3.81 -6.91 -6.32
CA PHE A 231 -5.00 -6.27 -5.76
C PHE A 231 -4.63 -4.97 -5.01
N PRO A 232 -5.56 -3.99 -4.95
CA PRO A 232 -5.37 -2.79 -4.15
C PRO A 232 -5.08 -3.11 -2.68
N VAL A 233 -4.16 -2.34 -2.09
CA VAL A 233 -3.83 -2.40 -0.67
C VAL A 233 -4.09 -1.07 0.01
N ARG A 234 -4.38 -1.09 1.30
CA ARG A 234 -4.24 0.08 2.14
C ARG A 234 -2.88 0.02 2.82
N ALA A 235 -1.83 0.42 2.09
CA ALA A 235 -0.49 0.52 2.63
C ALA A 235 -0.40 1.67 3.64
N TYR A 236 0.22 1.43 4.79
CA TYR A 236 0.43 2.45 5.81
C TYR A 236 1.68 2.15 6.65
N ALA A 237 2.19 3.19 7.29
CA ALA A 237 3.28 3.07 8.24
C ALA A 237 2.81 3.46 9.65
N VAL A 238 3.35 2.76 10.66
CA VAL A 238 3.17 3.07 12.08
C VAL A 238 4.51 3.57 12.62
N LEU A 239 4.56 4.85 12.98
CA LEU A 239 5.72 5.46 13.60
C LEU A 239 5.62 5.30 15.12
N PRO A 240 6.76 5.04 15.81
CA PRO A 240 6.79 5.07 17.27
C PRO A 240 6.32 6.43 17.78
N GLY A 241 5.64 6.46 18.89
CA GLY A 241 5.31 7.71 19.57
C GLY A 241 6.60 8.39 20.01
N GLY A 242 6.78 9.66 19.64
CA GLY A 242 7.94 10.43 20.06
C GLY A 242 7.95 10.54 21.59
N GLU A 243 9.09 10.25 22.22
CA GLU A 243 9.34 10.70 23.59
C GLU A 243 9.31 12.22 23.56
N HIS A 244 8.42 12.83 24.34
CA HIS A 244 8.50 14.26 24.60
C HIS A 244 9.84 14.47 25.36
N GLN A 245 10.86 14.99 24.67
CA GLN A 245 12.00 15.58 25.36
C GLN A 245 11.43 16.72 26.23
N ARG A 246 11.48 16.50 27.55
CA ARG A 246 11.18 17.51 28.56
C ARG A 246 12.38 18.45 28.71
#